data_a6ce8c50950f1f4dec8b68dec4381cb9
#
_entry.id   a6ce8c50950f1f4dec8b68dec4381cb9
#
_cell.length_a   1.000
_cell.length_b   1.000
_cell.length_c   1.000
_cell.angle_alpha   90.00
_cell.angle_beta   90.00
_cell.angle_gamma   90.00
#
_symmetry.space_group_name_H-M   'P 1'
#
loop_
_entity.id
_entity.type
_entity.pdbx_description
1 polymer ?
#
loop_
_entity_poly.entity_id
_entity_poly.type
_entity_poly.pdbx_seq_one_letter_code
_entity_poly.pdbx_strand_id
1 'polypeptide(L)'
;MKKGLCGIGLGIKLSLLGVAVLVACLAGAALAQGNQARISVEPPVEPIKEGGPEFKVNIVVDDVTNLAAFQFSLSYDPSIIQYVGVTEGPFLGSTGREPQCTEPHVQPGQPETLSFNCATLGPPVSLKGTAGPDGSGVLAEITFAPVGGGTTPLDLKAGILVAAELDAQGRPAQIETAVQGATLDVASTGGGISWVLWGPVIGVVAVVVVVGAIVLVVRLRGARGPGSLGGV
;
A
#
# COMPACT_ATOMS: atom_id res chain seq x y z
N MET A 1 -53.41 -24.08 -57.69
CA MET A 1 -52.00 -23.73 -57.66
C MET A 1 -51.82 -22.30 -57.12
N LYS A 2 -51.45 -22.12 -55.87
CA LYS A 2 -50.84 -20.90 -55.28
C LYS A 2 -50.44 -21.25 -53.85
N LYS A 3 -49.12 -21.53 -53.63
CA LYS A 3 -48.54 -21.74 -52.31
C LYS A 3 -48.14 -20.38 -51.75
N GLY A 4 -48.67 -20.05 -50.57
CA GLY A 4 -48.41 -18.78 -49.88
C GLY A 4 -47.15 -18.87 -49.04
N LEU A 5 -46.38 -17.83 -49.14
CA LEU A 5 -45.22 -17.50 -48.27
C LEU A 5 -45.78 -16.81 -47.00
N CYS A 6 -45.72 -17.48 -45.84
CA CYS A 6 -45.90 -16.81 -44.56
C CYS A 6 -45.24 -17.64 -43.47
N GLY A 7 -44.14 -17.18 -42.91
CA GLY A 7 -43.52 -17.91 -41.82
C GLY A 7 -42.12 -17.49 -41.33
N ILE A 8 -41.57 -16.34 -41.74
CA ILE A 8 -40.20 -15.97 -41.33
C ILE A 8 -40.18 -14.78 -40.32
N GLY A 9 -41.31 -14.12 -40.07
CA GLY A 9 -41.35 -12.89 -39.24
C GLY A 9 -41.47 -13.08 -37.73
N LEU A 10 -41.84 -14.27 -37.23
CA LEU A 10 -42.17 -14.46 -35.82
C LEU A 10 -40.96 -14.88 -34.94
N GLY A 11 -39.97 -15.59 -35.53
CA GLY A 11 -38.83 -16.09 -34.79
C GLY A 11 -37.82 -15.00 -34.36
N ILE A 12 -37.64 -13.93 -35.15
CA ILE A 12 -36.66 -12.88 -34.89
C ILE A 12 -37.13 -11.94 -33.76
N LYS A 13 -38.43 -11.69 -33.62
CA LYS A 13 -38.96 -10.84 -32.55
C LYS A 13 -38.87 -11.48 -31.17
N LEU A 14 -38.99 -12.81 -31.07
CA LEU A 14 -38.83 -13.54 -29.80
C LEU A 14 -37.40 -13.58 -29.32
N SER A 15 -36.44 -13.67 -30.25
CA SER A 15 -35.00 -13.68 -29.94
C SER A 15 -34.49 -12.34 -29.38
N LEU A 16 -34.98 -11.21 -29.93
CA LEU A 16 -34.62 -9.87 -29.45
C LEU A 16 -35.18 -9.57 -28.06
N LEU A 17 -36.41 -10.06 -27.74
CA LEU A 17 -36.98 -9.89 -26.42
C LEU A 17 -36.19 -10.70 -25.35
N GLY A 18 -35.74 -11.91 -25.68
CA GLY A 18 -34.95 -12.75 -24.79
C GLY A 18 -33.59 -12.15 -24.45
N VAL A 19 -32.92 -11.52 -25.42
CA VAL A 19 -31.62 -10.87 -25.22
C VAL A 19 -31.79 -9.60 -24.38
N ALA A 20 -32.83 -8.81 -24.57
CA ALA A 20 -33.11 -7.61 -23.80
C ALA A 20 -33.40 -7.91 -22.32
N VAL A 21 -34.12 -9.00 -22.03
CA VAL A 21 -34.39 -9.44 -20.65
C VAL A 21 -33.12 -9.98 -19.98
N LEU A 22 -32.27 -10.70 -20.71
CA LEU A 22 -30.98 -11.21 -20.17
C LEU A 22 -30.00 -10.07 -19.82
N VAL A 23 -29.90 -9.04 -20.66
CA VAL A 23 -29.09 -7.85 -20.40
C VAL A 23 -29.60 -7.04 -19.20
N ALA A 24 -30.91 -6.92 -19.04
CA ALA A 24 -31.53 -6.23 -17.91
C ALA A 24 -31.28 -6.99 -16.57
N CYS A 25 -31.26 -8.32 -16.57
CA CYS A 25 -30.92 -9.11 -15.38
C CYS A 25 -29.44 -9.00 -14.98
N LEU A 26 -28.51 -8.84 -15.93
CA LEU A 26 -27.08 -8.65 -15.64
C LEU A 26 -26.77 -7.25 -15.11
N ALA A 27 -27.53 -6.24 -15.47
CA ALA A 27 -27.38 -4.87 -14.95
C ALA A 27 -27.92 -4.71 -13.50
N GLY A 28 -28.82 -5.58 -13.05
CA GLY A 28 -29.40 -5.53 -11.70
C GLY A 28 -28.52 -6.13 -10.59
N ALA A 29 -27.47 -6.89 -10.93
CA ALA A 29 -26.61 -7.54 -9.94
C ALA A 29 -25.47 -6.63 -9.43
N ALA A 30 -25.31 -5.43 -9.96
CA ALA A 30 -24.20 -4.52 -9.62
C ALA A 30 -24.50 -3.52 -8.48
N LEU A 31 -25.67 -3.54 -7.85
CA LEU A 31 -26.11 -2.50 -6.92
C LEU A 31 -26.27 -2.94 -5.45
N ALA A 32 -25.75 -4.09 -5.07
CA ALA A 32 -25.80 -4.54 -3.68
C ALA A 32 -24.39 -4.82 -3.13
N GLN A 33 -23.41 -3.95 -3.39
CA GLN A 33 -22.26 -3.85 -2.52
C GLN A 33 -22.66 -2.94 -1.36
N GLY A 34 -23.23 -3.53 -0.31
CA GLY A 34 -23.27 -2.88 0.99
C GLY A 34 -21.84 -2.45 1.32
N ASN A 35 -21.65 -1.19 1.72
CA ASN A 35 -20.35 -0.70 2.16
C ASN A 35 -19.91 -1.58 3.34
N GLN A 36 -18.93 -2.45 3.11
CA GLN A 36 -18.29 -3.23 4.17
C GLN A 36 -17.33 -2.32 4.91
N ALA A 37 -17.38 -2.32 6.23
CA ALA A 37 -16.41 -1.60 7.03
C ALA A 37 -14.98 -1.98 6.62
N ARG A 38 -14.11 -1.01 6.55
CA ARG A 38 -12.71 -1.21 6.15
C ARG A 38 -11.77 -0.55 7.15
N ILE A 39 -10.69 -1.25 7.45
CA ILE A 39 -9.55 -0.69 8.17
C ILE A 39 -8.35 -0.62 7.22
N SER A 40 -7.70 0.53 7.14
CA SER A 40 -6.62 0.80 6.19
C SER A 40 -5.45 1.52 6.83
N VAL A 41 -4.29 1.41 6.17
CA VAL A 41 -3.07 2.14 6.52
C VAL A 41 -2.95 3.35 5.61
N GLU A 42 -2.81 4.54 6.21
CA GLU A 42 -2.54 5.78 5.49
C GLU A 42 -1.12 6.27 5.83
N PRO A 43 -0.14 6.08 4.92
CA PRO A 43 1.20 6.64 5.09
C PRO A 43 1.18 8.16 4.90
N PRO A 44 2.21 8.89 5.37
CA PRO A 44 2.32 10.33 5.15
C PRO A 44 2.48 10.65 3.66
N VAL A 45 1.96 11.80 3.26
CA VAL A 45 2.07 12.31 1.87
C VAL A 45 3.46 12.89 1.60
N GLU A 46 4.14 13.38 2.65
CA GLU A 46 5.46 13.99 2.53
C GLU A 46 6.55 12.95 2.28
N PRO A 47 7.54 13.26 1.41
CA PRO A 47 8.65 12.36 1.15
C PRO A 47 9.48 12.10 2.40
N ILE A 48 9.68 10.83 2.72
CA ILE A 48 10.48 10.40 3.87
C ILE A 48 11.93 10.15 3.39
N LYS A 49 12.91 10.54 4.22
CA LYS A 49 14.33 10.33 3.95
C LYS A 49 14.95 9.52 5.07
N GLU A 50 15.85 8.61 4.71
CA GLU A 50 16.69 7.88 5.64
C GLU A 50 17.40 8.83 6.62
N GLY A 51 17.35 8.53 7.93
CA GLY A 51 17.92 9.37 8.97
C GLY A 51 17.21 10.73 9.15
N GLY A 52 16.06 10.94 8.51
CA GLY A 52 15.22 12.12 8.66
C GLY A 52 14.43 12.14 9.99
N PRO A 53 13.56 13.11 10.19
CA PRO A 53 12.70 13.18 11.37
C PRO A 53 11.72 12.01 11.42
N GLU A 54 11.23 11.71 12.61
CA GLU A 54 10.12 10.79 12.84
C GLU A 54 8.89 11.24 12.07
N PHE A 55 8.10 10.26 11.62
CA PHE A 55 6.89 10.48 10.86
C PHE A 55 5.74 9.64 11.39
N LYS A 56 4.51 10.02 11.06
CA LYS A 56 3.30 9.32 11.49
C LYS A 56 2.65 8.56 10.35
N VAL A 57 2.16 7.38 10.67
CA VAL A 57 1.30 6.53 9.84
C VAL A 57 -0.04 6.40 10.55
N ASN A 58 -1.13 6.68 9.86
CA ASN A 58 -2.46 6.56 10.43
C ASN A 58 -3.07 5.19 10.12
N ILE A 59 -3.75 4.62 11.11
CA ILE A 59 -4.68 3.52 10.92
C ILE A 59 -6.08 4.12 10.91
N VAL A 60 -6.75 3.97 9.79
CA VAL A 60 -8.06 4.60 9.51
C VAL A 60 -9.13 3.54 9.37
N VAL A 61 -10.33 3.84 9.84
CA VAL A 61 -11.52 3.04 9.58
C VAL A 61 -12.47 3.81 8.67
N ASP A 62 -13.11 3.09 7.74
CA ASP A 62 -14.15 3.59 6.86
C ASP A 62 -15.43 2.79 7.01
N ASP A 63 -16.58 3.47 6.85
CA ASP A 63 -17.93 2.89 6.78
C ASP A 63 -18.29 1.99 7.97
N VAL A 64 -17.82 2.34 9.16
CA VAL A 64 -18.14 1.62 10.39
C VAL A 64 -19.43 2.16 11.02
N THR A 65 -20.14 1.29 11.74
CA THR A 65 -21.32 1.67 12.51
C THR A 65 -21.16 1.24 13.96
N ASN A 66 -21.41 2.19 14.89
CA ASN A 66 -21.49 1.95 16.33
C ASN A 66 -20.23 1.29 16.90
N LEU A 67 -19.03 1.80 16.54
CA LEU A 67 -17.75 1.21 16.94
C LEU A 67 -17.51 1.35 18.45
N ALA A 68 -17.15 0.25 19.11
CA ALA A 68 -16.78 0.22 20.53
C ALA A 68 -15.35 -0.25 20.79
N ALA A 69 -14.78 -1.07 19.89
CA ALA A 69 -13.42 -1.53 20.03
C ALA A 69 -12.78 -1.84 18.69
N PHE A 70 -11.45 -1.76 18.65
CA PHE A 70 -10.66 -2.20 17.52
C PHE A 70 -9.40 -2.93 17.97
N GLN A 71 -8.91 -3.81 17.12
CA GLN A 71 -7.58 -4.42 17.22
C GLN A 71 -6.99 -4.53 15.84
N PHE A 72 -5.68 -4.27 15.72
CA PHE A 72 -4.95 -4.53 14.49
C PHE A 72 -3.57 -5.13 14.77
N SER A 73 -2.98 -5.74 13.72
CA SER A 73 -1.59 -6.16 13.69
C SER A 73 -0.96 -5.67 12.38
N LEU A 74 0.07 -4.84 12.49
CA LEU A 74 0.80 -4.22 11.39
C LEU A 74 2.20 -4.79 11.31
N SER A 75 2.59 -5.32 10.13
CA SER A 75 3.95 -5.78 9.87
C SER A 75 4.70 -4.79 8.98
N TYR A 76 5.99 -4.62 9.25
CA TYR A 76 6.89 -3.70 8.54
C TYR A 76 8.34 -4.23 8.55
N ASP A 77 9.22 -3.66 7.72
CA ASP A 77 10.64 -4.01 7.71
C ASP A 77 11.43 -3.12 8.70
N PRO A 78 11.95 -3.69 9.80
CA PRO A 78 12.69 -2.93 10.81
C PRO A 78 14.07 -2.43 10.32
N SER A 79 14.55 -2.89 9.18
CA SER A 79 15.77 -2.37 8.56
C SER A 79 15.54 -1.04 7.81
N ILE A 80 14.29 -0.71 7.50
CA ILE A 80 13.90 0.52 6.79
C ILE A 80 13.27 1.53 7.74
N ILE A 81 12.32 1.08 8.59
CA ILE A 81 11.65 1.93 9.58
C ILE A 81 11.65 1.25 10.94
N GLN A 82 11.80 2.03 12.00
CA GLN A 82 11.80 1.55 13.37
C GLN A 82 10.60 2.12 14.13
N TYR A 83 9.87 1.29 14.85
CA TYR A 83 8.77 1.70 15.71
C TYR A 83 9.26 2.57 16.87
N VAL A 84 8.57 3.70 17.09
CA VAL A 84 8.84 4.65 18.19
C VAL A 84 7.69 4.65 19.19
N GLY A 85 6.46 4.72 18.71
CA GLY A 85 5.30 4.78 19.58
C GLY A 85 3.97 4.70 18.81
N VAL A 86 2.89 4.49 19.53
CA VAL A 86 1.52 4.57 19.02
C VAL A 86 0.65 5.36 19.98
N THR A 87 -0.23 6.18 19.44
CA THR A 87 -1.25 6.92 20.19
C THR A 87 -2.62 6.60 19.62
N GLU A 88 -3.63 6.59 20.48
CA GLU A 88 -5.01 6.49 20.04
C GLU A 88 -5.40 7.68 19.17
N GLY A 89 -6.15 7.42 18.10
CA GLY A 89 -6.76 8.44 17.27
C GLY A 89 -8.08 8.96 17.85
N PRO A 90 -8.57 10.11 17.38
CA PRO A 90 -9.73 10.78 17.97
C PRO A 90 -11.08 10.08 17.70
N PHE A 91 -11.13 9.13 16.78
CA PHE A 91 -12.41 8.59 16.28
C PHE A 91 -13.15 7.77 17.33
N LEU A 92 -12.48 6.84 18.03
CA LEU A 92 -13.13 5.91 18.96
C LEU A 92 -13.83 6.61 20.13
N GLY A 93 -13.23 7.70 20.65
CA GLY A 93 -13.77 8.50 21.75
C GLY A 93 -14.73 9.63 21.34
N SER A 94 -15.00 9.80 20.05
CA SER A 94 -15.73 10.98 19.53
C SER A 94 -17.18 11.11 20.00
N THR A 95 -17.80 10.03 20.47
CA THR A 95 -19.17 10.04 21.01
C THR A 95 -19.24 10.21 22.54
N GLY A 96 -18.11 10.45 23.20
CA GLY A 96 -18.02 10.58 24.65
C GLY A 96 -17.93 9.25 25.40
N ARG A 97 -17.76 8.12 24.70
CA ARG A 97 -17.31 6.86 25.30
C ARG A 97 -15.82 7.00 25.57
N GLU A 98 -15.36 6.61 26.75
CA GLU A 98 -13.96 6.74 27.13
C GLU A 98 -13.17 5.52 26.63
N PRO A 99 -12.20 5.72 25.72
CA PRO A 99 -11.37 4.63 25.24
C PRO A 99 -10.33 4.21 26.27
N GLN A 100 -10.05 2.90 26.28
CA GLN A 100 -8.94 2.32 27.02
C GLN A 100 -8.14 1.45 26.09
N CYS A 101 -6.86 1.77 25.95
CA CYS A 101 -5.93 1.05 25.09
C CYS A 101 -4.97 0.21 25.93
N THR A 102 -4.58 -0.94 25.41
CA THR A 102 -3.52 -1.75 26.01
C THR A 102 -2.15 -1.22 25.58
N GLU A 103 -1.12 -1.58 26.34
CA GLU A 103 0.26 -1.36 25.92
C GLU A 103 0.49 -2.04 24.54
N PRO A 104 1.13 -1.32 23.60
CA PRO A 104 1.44 -1.90 22.29
C PRO A 104 2.41 -3.07 22.44
N HIS A 105 2.14 -4.14 21.70
CA HIS A 105 3.01 -5.31 21.68
C HIS A 105 3.77 -5.36 20.36
N VAL A 106 5.11 -5.26 20.44
CA VAL A 106 5.99 -5.41 19.28
C VAL A 106 6.65 -6.78 19.33
N GLN A 107 6.38 -7.60 18.34
CA GLN A 107 7.02 -8.91 18.17
C GLN A 107 8.22 -8.74 17.22
N PRO A 108 9.46 -8.93 17.72
CA PRO A 108 10.66 -8.86 16.89
C PRO A 108 10.66 -9.90 15.77
N GLY A 109 11.21 -9.54 14.62
CA GLY A 109 11.33 -10.45 13.48
C GLY A 109 11.69 -9.71 12.19
N GLN A 110 11.59 -10.45 11.07
CA GLN A 110 11.71 -9.88 9.72
C GLN A 110 10.59 -10.48 8.86
N PRO A 111 9.45 -9.78 8.71
CA PRO A 111 9.11 -8.44 9.22
C PRO A 111 8.85 -8.40 10.72
N GLU A 112 9.01 -7.24 11.34
CA GLU A 112 8.56 -6.96 12.70
C GLU A 112 7.05 -6.74 12.72
N THR A 113 6.38 -7.11 13.82
CA THR A 113 4.91 -6.98 13.90
C THR A 113 4.51 -6.22 15.16
N LEU A 114 3.81 -5.10 14.95
CA LEU A 114 3.16 -4.31 15.99
C LEU A 114 1.70 -4.73 16.12
N SER A 115 1.26 -5.05 17.36
CA SER A 115 -0.16 -5.25 17.68
C SER A 115 -0.63 -4.21 18.67
N PHE A 116 -1.81 -3.64 18.42
CA PHE A 116 -2.42 -2.62 19.24
C PHE A 116 -3.94 -2.76 19.27
N ASN A 117 -4.55 -2.48 20.42
CA ASN A 117 -5.99 -2.53 20.57
C ASN A 117 -6.49 -1.50 21.57
N CYS A 118 -7.71 -1.00 21.32
CA CYS A 118 -8.44 -0.11 22.22
C CYS A 118 -9.90 -0.54 22.28
N ALA A 119 -10.50 -0.36 23.44
CA ALA A 119 -11.92 -0.59 23.66
C ALA A 119 -12.52 0.54 24.51
N THR A 120 -13.75 0.92 24.22
CA THR A 120 -14.48 1.88 25.04
C THR A 120 -15.21 1.18 26.18
N LEU A 121 -15.14 1.76 27.36
CA LEU A 121 -15.91 1.30 28.51
C LEU A 121 -17.35 1.86 28.46
N GLY A 122 -18.28 1.07 28.93
CA GLY A 122 -19.69 1.44 29.07
C GLY A 122 -20.63 0.30 28.70
N PRO A 123 -21.90 0.37 29.13
CA PRO A 123 -22.89 -0.64 28.80
C PRO A 123 -23.17 -0.63 27.29
N PRO A 124 -23.59 -1.78 26.70
CA PRO A 124 -24.07 -1.84 25.33
C PRO A 124 -25.28 -0.92 25.11
N VAL A 125 -25.47 -0.49 23.86
CA VAL A 125 -26.63 0.35 23.47
C VAL A 125 -27.97 -0.30 23.85
N SER A 126 -28.07 -1.62 23.71
CA SER A 126 -29.24 -2.41 24.12
C SER A 126 -29.57 -2.30 25.62
N LEU A 127 -28.62 -1.94 26.47
CA LEU A 127 -28.75 -1.68 27.90
C LEU A 127 -28.72 -0.18 28.23
N LYS A 128 -29.14 0.68 27.30
CA LYS A 128 -29.16 2.16 27.43
C LYS A 128 -27.76 2.77 27.53
N GLY A 129 -26.75 2.11 26.98
CA GLY A 129 -25.41 2.67 26.81
C GLY A 129 -25.38 3.73 25.71
N THR A 130 -24.33 4.56 25.70
CA THR A 130 -24.04 5.50 24.63
C THR A 130 -23.59 4.73 23.40
N ALA A 131 -24.08 5.09 22.22
CA ALA A 131 -23.61 4.52 20.95
C ALA A 131 -22.13 4.85 20.72
N GLY A 132 -21.43 3.96 20.03
CA GLY A 132 -20.12 4.25 19.47
C GLY A 132 -20.20 5.15 18.24
N PRO A 133 -19.07 5.63 17.71
CA PRO A 133 -19.05 6.44 16.49
C PRO A 133 -19.45 5.65 15.24
N ASP A 134 -20.06 6.38 14.31
CA ASP A 134 -20.42 5.94 12.96
C ASP A 134 -19.53 6.66 11.93
N GLY A 135 -19.28 6.03 10.78
CA GLY A 135 -18.61 6.65 9.64
C GLY A 135 -17.14 6.30 9.55
N SER A 136 -16.29 7.30 9.37
CA SER A 136 -14.85 7.12 9.07
C SER A 136 -13.99 8.01 9.95
N GLY A 137 -12.78 7.55 10.27
CA GLY A 137 -11.83 8.34 11.05
C GLY A 137 -10.57 7.60 11.49
N VAL A 138 -9.67 8.32 12.14
CA VAL A 138 -8.40 7.78 12.60
C VAL A 138 -8.59 7.01 13.90
N LEU A 139 -8.19 5.73 13.89
CA LEU A 139 -8.20 4.84 15.06
C LEU A 139 -6.92 4.94 15.89
N ALA A 140 -5.78 5.05 15.20
CA ALA A 140 -4.46 5.14 15.84
C ALA A 140 -3.47 5.89 14.94
N GLU A 141 -2.52 6.60 15.58
CA GLU A 141 -1.36 7.20 14.92
C GLU A 141 -0.10 6.47 15.39
N ILE A 142 0.62 5.86 14.45
CA ILE A 142 1.87 5.13 14.73
C ILE A 142 3.04 6.02 14.32
N THR A 143 3.97 6.24 15.23
CA THR A 143 5.20 6.99 14.97
C THR A 143 6.33 6.04 14.62
N PHE A 144 7.02 6.30 13.51
CA PHE A 144 8.20 5.58 13.05
C PHE A 144 9.39 6.51 12.86
N ALA A 145 10.60 5.97 13.04
CA ALA A 145 11.87 6.59 12.67
C ALA A 145 12.38 5.94 11.37
N PRO A 146 12.77 6.71 10.34
CA PRO A 146 13.33 6.18 9.10
C PRO A 146 14.83 5.86 9.30
N VAL A 147 15.18 4.58 9.40
CA VAL A 147 16.55 4.11 9.72
C VAL A 147 17.30 3.59 8.51
N GLY A 148 16.64 3.24 7.42
CA GLY A 148 17.23 2.78 6.17
C GLY A 148 16.47 3.25 4.95
N GLY A 149 17.15 3.33 3.80
CA GLY A 149 16.51 3.66 2.53
C GLY A 149 15.97 2.41 1.84
N GLY A 150 14.82 2.56 1.18
CA GLY A 150 14.16 1.48 0.43
C GLY A 150 12.65 1.53 0.54
N THR A 151 12.01 0.45 0.11
CA THR A 151 10.55 0.30 0.13
C THR A 151 10.15 -0.77 1.14
N THR A 152 9.26 -0.44 2.07
CA THR A 152 8.71 -1.39 3.04
C THR A 152 7.21 -1.52 2.86
N PRO A 153 6.66 -2.77 2.83
CA PRO A 153 5.24 -2.96 2.96
C PRO A 153 4.81 -2.62 4.40
N LEU A 154 3.66 -1.98 4.53
CA LEU A 154 2.91 -1.79 5.77
C LEU A 154 1.72 -2.74 5.73
N ASP A 155 1.95 -4.01 6.09
CA ASP A 155 0.94 -5.07 5.95
C ASP A 155 0.04 -5.14 7.18
N LEU A 156 -1.21 -4.74 7.01
CA LEU A 156 -2.24 -4.89 8.02
C LEU A 156 -2.77 -6.34 7.98
N LYS A 157 -2.33 -7.19 8.92
CA LYS A 157 -2.61 -8.64 8.90
C LYS A 157 -3.89 -9.04 9.62
N ALA A 158 -4.32 -8.23 10.59
CA ALA A 158 -5.54 -8.47 11.34
C ALA A 158 -6.22 -7.13 11.60
N GLY A 159 -7.52 -7.08 11.34
CA GLY A 159 -8.38 -5.98 11.71
C GLY A 159 -9.65 -6.55 12.35
N ILE A 160 -9.84 -6.32 13.63
CA ILE A 160 -11.04 -6.71 14.36
C ILE A 160 -11.73 -5.44 14.80
N LEU A 161 -12.98 -5.27 14.39
CA LEU A 161 -13.85 -4.20 14.82
C LEU A 161 -15.03 -4.79 15.61
N VAL A 162 -15.40 -4.12 16.70
CA VAL A 162 -16.48 -4.57 17.56
C VAL A 162 -17.44 -3.43 17.80
N ALA A 163 -18.73 -3.68 17.64
CA ALA A 163 -19.78 -2.70 17.85
C ALA A 163 -20.14 -2.55 19.36
N ALA A 164 -20.68 -1.39 19.73
CA ALA A 164 -21.20 -1.12 21.08
C ALA A 164 -22.57 -1.78 21.31
N GLU A 165 -22.77 -2.97 20.76
CA GLU A 165 -24.00 -3.76 20.90
C GLU A 165 -23.66 -5.25 21.08
N LEU A 166 -24.64 -6.02 21.52
CA LEU A 166 -24.51 -7.45 21.68
C LEU A 166 -25.18 -8.17 20.51
N ASP A 167 -24.59 -9.27 20.07
CA ASP A 167 -25.20 -10.19 19.10
C ASP A 167 -26.39 -10.94 19.72
N ALA A 168 -27.07 -11.76 18.90
CA ALA A 168 -28.22 -12.56 19.35
C ALA A 168 -27.87 -13.57 20.47
N GLN A 169 -26.60 -13.83 20.70
CA GLN A 169 -26.06 -14.71 21.75
C GLN A 169 -25.59 -13.95 23.00
N GLY A 170 -25.75 -12.62 23.01
CA GLY A 170 -25.33 -11.76 24.11
C GLY A 170 -23.81 -11.50 24.19
N ARG A 171 -23.09 -11.70 23.09
CA ARG A 171 -21.65 -11.43 22.97
C ARG A 171 -21.44 -10.09 22.24
N PRO A 172 -20.29 -9.41 22.42
CA PRO A 172 -19.95 -8.24 21.62
C PRO A 172 -20.06 -8.54 20.12
N ALA A 173 -20.85 -7.74 19.40
CA ALA A 173 -21.09 -7.95 17.97
C ALA A 173 -19.82 -7.56 17.17
N GLN A 174 -19.28 -8.49 16.40
CA GLN A 174 -18.17 -8.20 15.48
C GLN A 174 -18.70 -7.55 14.22
N ILE A 175 -17.94 -6.57 13.71
CA ILE A 175 -18.20 -5.91 12.43
C ILE A 175 -17.35 -6.59 11.37
N GLU A 176 -17.97 -7.08 10.29
CA GLU A 176 -17.24 -7.60 9.14
C GLU A 176 -16.34 -6.52 8.57
N THR A 177 -15.05 -6.81 8.45
CA THR A 177 -14.03 -5.79 8.17
C THR A 177 -13.10 -6.25 7.06
N ALA A 178 -12.99 -5.45 6.01
CA ALA A 178 -11.91 -5.56 5.03
C ALA A 178 -10.65 -4.89 5.58
N VAL A 179 -9.48 -5.45 5.29
CA VAL A 179 -8.19 -4.88 5.67
C VAL A 179 -7.40 -4.44 4.45
N GLN A 180 -6.75 -3.29 4.50
CA GLN A 180 -5.94 -2.76 3.42
C GLN A 180 -4.61 -2.23 3.97
N GLY A 181 -3.51 -2.86 3.57
CA GLY A 181 -2.15 -2.36 3.81
C GLY A 181 -1.76 -1.24 2.86
N ALA A 182 -0.55 -0.73 3.04
CA ALA A 182 0.07 0.27 2.19
C ALA A 182 1.53 -0.08 1.90
N THR A 183 2.16 0.69 1.03
CA THR A 183 3.61 0.62 0.78
C THR A 183 4.22 1.97 1.10
N LEU A 184 5.38 1.97 1.74
CA LEU A 184 6.11 3.16 2.14
C LEU A 184 7.48 3.19 1.48
N ASP A 185 7.81 4.32 0.85
CA ASP A 185 9.11 4.55 0.24
C ASP A 185 9.93 5.52 1.10
N VAL A 186 11.13 5.10 1.48
CA VAL A 186 12.11 5.91 2.22
C VAL A 186 13.29 6.18 1.30
N ALA A 187 13.51 7.46 0.94
CA ALA A 187 14.61 7.85 0.07
C ALA A 187 15.96 7.67 0.78
N SER A 188 16.88 6.92 0.16
CA SER A 188 18.25 6.76 0.67
C SER A 188 18.97 8.09 0.68
N THR A 189 19.64 8.44 1.79
CA THR A 189 20.53 9.60 1.89
C THR A 189 21.94 9.29 1.41
N GLY A 190 22.26 8.01 1.23
CA GLY A 190 23.52 7.58 0.63
C GLY A 190 23.60 8.08 -0.81
N GLY A 191 24.47 9.04 -1.08
CA GLY A 191 24.87 9.44 -2.41
C GLY A 191 25.55 8.27 -3.12
N GLY A 192 24.77 7.28 -3.52
CA GLY A 192 25.21 6.30 -4.49
C GLY A 192 25.55 7.08 -5.76
N ILE A 193 26.86 7.25 -6.05
CA ILE A 193 27.31 7.68 -7.36
C ILE A 193 26.62 6.72 -8.34
N SER A 194 25.59 7.22 -9.01
CA SER A 194 24.87 6.45 -10.01
C SER A 194 25.86 6.08 -11.11
N TRP A 195 26.40 4.87 -11.07
CA TRP A 195 27.29 4.31 -12.09
C TRP A 195 26.66 4.39 -13.49
N VAL A 196 25.31 4.50 -13.54
CA VAL A 196 24.56 4.66 -14.77
C VAL A 196 24.89 5.98 -15.49
N LEU A 197 25.16 7.06 -14.76
CA LEU A 197 25.51 8.34 -15.38
C LEU A 197 27.01 8.43 -15.78
N TRP A 198 27.91 7.65 -15.12
CA TRP A 198 29.34 7.67 -15.38
C TRP A 198 29.79 6.58 -16.35
N GLY A 199 29.00 5.55 -16.56
CA GLY A 199 29.30 4.45 -17.47
C GLY A 199 29.68 4.93 -18.87
N PRO A 200 28.89 5.78 -19.56
CA PRO A 200 29.25 6.30 -20.89
C PRO A 200 30.47 7.23 -20.87
N VAL A 201 30.67 7.99 -19.80
CA VAL A 201 31.83 8.93 -19.70
C VAL A 201 33.13 8.14 -19.54
N ILE A 202 33.17 7.11 -18.70
CA ILE A 202 34.35 6.25 -18.54
C ILE A 202 34.64 5.51 -19.85
N GLY A 203 33.64 5.02 -20.54
CA GLY A 203 33.79 4.35 -21.83
C GLY A 203 34.41 5.24 -22.89
N VAL A 204 33.96 6.51 -23.00
CA VAL A 204 34.51 7.48 -23.96
C VAL A 204 35.95 7.84 -23.64
N VAL A 205 36.30 8.08 -22.36
CA VAL A 205 37.67 8.37 -21.94
C VAL A 205 38.60 7.20 -22.24
N ALA A 206 38.17 5.96 -21.97
CA ALA A 206 39.01 4.77 -22.26
C ALA A 206 39.26 4.62 -23.77
N VAL A 207 38.27 4.84 -24.64
CA VAL A 207 38.42 4.78 -26.08
C VAL A 207 39.37 5.87 -26.59
N VAL A 208 39.27 7.09 -26.09
CA VAL A 208 40.16 8.20 -26.50
C VAL A 208 41.61 7.91 -26.11
N VAL A 209 41.86 7.35 -24.92
CA VAL A 209 43.20 6.99 -24.47
C VAL A 209 43.80 5.88 -25.33
N VAL A 210 43.03 4.84 -25.66
CA VAL A 210 43.49 3.73 -26.49
C VAL A 210 43.76 4.18 -27.92
N VAL A 211 42.88 4.97 -28.54
CA VAL A 211 43.09 5.52 -29.90
C VAL A 211 44.31 6.46 -29.90
N GLY A 212 44.48 7.31 -28.89
CA GLY A 212 45.64 8.21 -28.76
C GLY A 212 46.96 7.41 -28.65
N ALA A 213 47.00 6.32 -27.87
CA ALA A 213 48.16 5.46 -27.74
C ALA A 213 48.53 4.74 -29.07
N ILE A 214 47.50 4.25 -29.81
CA ILE A 214 47.72 3.61 -31.12
C ILE A 214 48.30 4.61 -32.13
N VAL A 215 47.75 5.82 -32.22
CA VAL A 215 48.21 6.87 -33.15
C VAL A 215 49.67 7.26 -32.79
N LEU A 216 50.01 7.35 -31.52
CA LEU A 216 51.38 7.66 -31.08
C LEU A 216 52.36 6.54 -31.47
N VAL A 217 52.02 5.26 -31.27
CA VAL A 217 52.83 4.11 -31.66
C VAL A 217 53.05 4.04 -33.17
N VAL A 218 51.98 4.31 -33.98
CA VAL A 218 52.12 4.32 -35.46
C VAL A 218 53.03 5.44 -35.93
N ARG A 219 52.94 6.67 -35.34
CA ARG A 219 53.82 7.79 -35.69
C ARG A 219 55.27 7.52 -35.31
N LEU A 220 55.53 6.90 -34.16
CA LEU A 220 56.88 6.57 -33.73
C LEU A 220 57.50 5.48 -34.61
N ARG A 221 56.71 4.51 -35.12
CA ARG A 221 57.19 3.49 -36.06
C ARG A 221 57.41 4.02 -37.47
N GLY A 222 56.62 4.98 -37.93
CA GLY A 222 56.79 5.63 -39.26
C GLY A 222 58.01 6.56 -39.32
N ALA A 223 58.57 7.02 -38.19
CA ALA A 223 59.75 7.88 -38.13
C ALA A 223 61.07 7.11 -38.23
N ARG A 224 61.05 5.79 -38.17
CA ARG A 224 62.26 4.93 -38.43
C ARG A 224 62.29 4.55 -39.92
N GLY A 225 62.74 5.46 -40.76
CA GLY A 225 63.00 5.19 -42.17
C GLY A 225 64.12 4.15 -42.34
N PRO A 226 64.19 3.40 -43.46
CA PRO A 226 65.19 2.38 -43.67
C PRO A 226 66.57 3.03 -43.80
N GLY A 227 67.44 2.73 -42.83
CA GLY A 227 68.84 3.12 -42.91
C GLY A 227 69.49 2.55 -44.17
N SER A 228 70.00 3.46 -45.00
CA SER A 228 70.83 3.20 -46.19
C SER A 228 72.05 2.35 -45.79
N LEU A 229 72.08 1.10 -46.27
CA LEU A 229 73.35 0.36 -46.39
C LEU A 229 74.01 0.80 -47.67
N GLY A 230 74.96 1.78 -47.62
CA GLY A 230 75.89 2.15 -48.62
C GLY A 230 77.22 1.51 -48.34
N GLY A 231 77.68 0.67 -49.27
CA GLY A 231 78.93 -0.07 -49.19
C GLY A 231 80.16 0.75 -49.49
N VAL A 232 81.24 0.19 -49.23
CA VAL A 232 82.53 -0.13 -49.91
C VAL A 232 83.47 -0.72 -48.90
#